data_ea09e0b67a22e77b310be9017eebff38
#
_entry.id   ea09e0b67a22e77b310be9017eebff38
#
_cell.length_a   1.000
_cell.length_b   1.000
_cell.length_c   1.000
_cell.angle_alpha   90.00
_cell.angle_beta   90.00
_cell.angle_gamma   90.00
#
_symmetry.space_group_name_H-M   'P 1'
#
loop_
_entity.id
_entity.type
_entity.pdbx_description
1 polymer ?
#
loop_
_entity_poly.entity_id
_entity_poly.type
_entity_poly.pdbx_seq_one_letter_code
_entity_poly.pdbx_strand_id
1 'polypeptide(L)'
;MSVLGVYGIEHVSSILYYGLHTMQHRGQEGCGMVCVDADGNMKRHRGIGLVSEVFKEQHIAAMDGKIGIGHVLYTGADARGVDNLQPLYFHFHL
;
A
#
# COMPACT_ATOMS: atom_id res chain seq x y z
N MET A 1 -1.66 -13.60 -0.45
CA MET A 1 -1.21 -12.24 -0.06
C MET A 1 0.22 -12.03 -0.48
N SER A 2 0.51 -10.90 -1.09
CA SER A 2 1.88 -10.53 -1.46
C SER A 2 2.23 -9.21 -0.81
N VAL A 3 3.45 -9.10 -0.29
CA VAL A 3 3.93 -7.93 0.44
C VAL A 3 5.24 -7.46 -0.18
N LEU A 4 5.39 -6.14 -0.32
CA LEU A 4 6.59 -5.51 -0.87
C LEU A 4 7.02 -4.37 0.05
N GLY A 5 8.31 -4.31 0.35
CA GLY A 5 8.89 -3.23 1.11
C GLY A 5 9.96 -2.48 0.31
N VAL A 6 10.03 -1.17 0.48
CA VAL A 6 11.01 -0.30 -0.18
C VAL A 6 11.59 0.67 0.84
N TYR A 7 12.90 0.82 0.84
CA TYR A 7 13.60 1.63 1.83
C TYR A 7 14.75 2.42 1.19
N GLY A 8 14.87 3.68 1.61
CA GLY A 8 16.05 4.49 1.33
C GLY A 8 16.16 5.03 -0.09
N ILE A 9 15.08 4.98 -0.87
CA ILE A 9 15.05 5.40 -2.27
C ILE A 9 14.12 6.58 -2.41
N GLU A 10 14.38 7.45 -3.39
CA GLU A 10 13.41 8.47 -3.78
C GLU A 10 12.25 7.81 -4.54
N HIS A 11 11.10 8.45 -4.51
CA HIS A 11 9.90 7.98 -5.22
C HIS A 11 9.40 6.62 -4.71
N VAL A 12 9.43 6.43 -3.40
CA VAL A 12 9.05 5.17 -2.75
C VAL A 12 7.63 4.76 -3.13
N SER A 13 6.67 5.70 -3.10
CA SER A 13 5.28 5.38 -3.43
C SER A 13 5.12 4.95 -4.89
N SER A 14 5.84 5.58 -5.82
CA SER A 14 5.80 5.19 -7.22
C SER A 14 6.38 3.79 -7.44
N ILE A 15 7.48 3.49 -6.78
CA ILE A 15 8.11 2.16 -6.87
C ILE A 15 7.19 1.10 -6.28
N LEU A 16 6.56 1.38 -5.15
CA LEU A 16 5.56 0.49 -4.57
C LEU A 16 4.39 0.26 -5.51
N TYR A 17 3.89 1.33 -6.13
CA TYR A 17 2.79 1.21 -7.08
C TYR A 17 3.12 0.25 -8.21
N TYR A 18 4.28 0.43 -8.85
CA TYR A 18 4.68 -0.45 -9.94
C TYR A 18 4.92 -1.88 -9.47
N GLY A 19 5.51 -2.06 -8.29
CA GLY A 19 5.72 -3.38 -7.70
C GLY A 19 4.42 -4.08 -7.39
N LEU A 20 3.47 -3.40 -6.78
CA LEU A 20 2.14 -3.95 -6.48
C LEU A 20 1.39 -4.29 -7.77
N HIS A 21 1.48 -3.42 -8.77
CA HIS A 21 0.85 -3.66 -10.06
C HIS A 21 1.38 -4.95 -10.71
N THR A 22 2.69 -5.18 -10.59
CA THR A 22 3.32 -6.40 -11.10
C THR A 22 2.88 -7.64 -10.35
N MET A 23 2.62 -7.51 -9.04
CA MET A 23 2.24 -8.62 -8.16
C MET A 23 0.76 -8.95 -8.22
N GLN A 24 -0.07 -8.07 -8.79
CA GLN A 24 -1.50 -8.33 -8.84
C GLN A 24 -1.83 -9.39 -9.88
N HIS A 25 -2.84 -10.21 -9.58
CA HIS A 25 -3.32 -11.28 -10.43
C HIS A 25 -4.83 -11.25 -10.51
N ARG A 26 -5.36 -12.09 -11.38
CA ARG A 26 -6.79 -12.36 -11.45
C ARG A 26 -7.29 -12.82 -10.08
N GLY A 27 -8.40 -12.26 -9.62
CA GLY A 27 -8.98 -12.59 -8.34
C GLY A 27 -8.52 -11.72 -7.19
N GLN A 28 -7.64 -10.76 -7.43
CA GLN A 28 -7.26 -9.79 -6.42
C GLN A 28 -8.48 -9.01 -5.95
N GLU A 29 -8.62 -8.83 -4.64
CA GLU A 29 -9.74 -8.12 -4.06
C GLU A 29 -9.41 -6.75 -3.49
N GLY A 30 -8.15 -6.50 -3.14
CA GLY A 30 -7.77 -5.21 -2.59
C GLY A 30 -6.27 -5.03 -2.53
N CYS A 31 -5.87 -3.82 -2.17
CA CYS A 31 -4.47 -3.45 -2.01
C CYS A 31 -4.32 -2.29 -1.04
N GLY A 32 -3.12 -2.09 -0.55
CA GLY A 32 -2.82 -1.02 0.38
C GLY A 32 -1.35 -0.70 0.42
N MET A 33 -1.04 0.51 0.91
CA MET A 33 0.31 1.03 0.99
C MET A 33 0.42 1.96 2.19
N VAL A 34 1.55 1.88 2.90
CA VAL A 34 1.94 2.86 3.92
C VAL A 34 3.33 3.36 3.55
N CYS A 35 3.50 4.67 3.58
CA CYS A 35 4.80 5.31 3.40
C CYS A 35 5.09 6.25 4.57
N VAL A 36 6.37 6.37 4.92
CA VAL A 36 6.83 7.27 5.97
C VAL A 36 7.79 8.27 5.35
N ASP A 37 7.53 9.57 5.56
CA ASP A 37 8.39 10.61 5.02
C ASP A 37 9.59 10.91 5.92
N ALA A 38 10.44 11.85 5.50
CA ALA A 38 11.66 12.21 6.22
C ALA A 38 11.38 12.80 7.61
N ASP A 39 10.19 13.36 7.81
CA ASP A 39 9.78 13.93 9.10
C ASP A 39 9.12 12.91 10.02
N GLY A 40 9.03 11.67 9.58
CA GLY A 40 8.41 10.59 10.34
C GLY A 40 6.90 10.53 10.21
N ASN A 41 6.32 11.30 9.30
CA ASN A 41 4.88 11.27 9.07
C ASN A 41 4.48 10.03 8.28
N MET A 42 3.54 9.29 8.79
CA MET A 42 3.03 8.06 8.19
C MET A 42 1.78 8.36 7.38
N LYS A 43 1.76 7.89 6.15
CA LYS A 43 0.63 8.07 5.23
C LYS A 43 0.19 6.71 4.74
N ARG A 44 -1.11 6.50 4.72
CA ARG A 44 -1.70 5.23 4.31
C ARG A 44 -2.81 5.46 3.29
N HIS A 45 -2.84 4.61 2.26
CA HIS A 45 -3.98 4.53 1.35
C HIS A 45 -4.22 3.06 1.02
N ARG A 46 -5.48 2.66 1.05
CA ARG A 46 -5.89 1.29 0.77
C ARG A 46 -7.32 1.28 0.21
N GLY A 47 -7.67 0.22 -0.47
CA GLY A 47 -9.00 0.12 -1.05
C GLY A 47 -9.29 -1.26 -1.61
N ILE A 48 -10.54 -1.46 -1.96
CA ILE A 48 -11.02 -2.66 -2.64
C ILE A 48 -10.86 -2.44 -4.14
N GLY A 49 -10.30 -3.41 -4.83
CA GLY A 49 -10.12 -3.36 -6.27
C GLY A 49 -8.67 -3.56 -6.70
N LEU A 50 -8.43 -3.33 -7.98
CA LEU A 50 -7.10 -3.45 -8.56
C LEU A 50 -6.23 -2.25 -8.17
N VAL A 51 -4.92 -2.44 -8.23
CA VAL A 51 -3.95 -1.40 -7.87
C VAL A 51 -4.20 -0.11 -8.66
N SER A 52 -4.47 -0.20 -9.95
CA SER A 52 -4.75 0.96 -10.79
C SER A 52 -6.07 1.65 -10.49
N GLU A 53 -7.00 0.94 -9.87
CA GLU A 53 -8.29 1.51 -9.44
C GLU A 53 -8.17 2.23 -8.10
N VAL A 54 -7.38 1.67 -7.19
CA VAL A 54 -7.24 2.17 -5.83
C VAL A 54 -6.27 3.35 -5.76
N PHE A 55 -5.16 3.27 -6.49
CA PHE A 55 -4.10 4.29 -6.46
C PHE A 55 -4.12 5.13 -7.72
N LYS A 56 -4.49 6.39 -7.58
CA LYS A 56 -4.42 7.39 -8.65
C LYS A 56 -3.15 8.24 -8.48
N GLU A 57 -2.81 9.03 -9.48
CA GLU A 57 -1.61 9.86 -9.44
C GLU A 57 -1.53 10.75 -8.20
N GLN A 58 -2.66 11.35 -7.81
CA GLN A 58 -2.71 12.19 -6.63
C GLN A 58 -2.41 11.43 -5.34
N HIS A 59 -2.83 10.17 -5.25
CA HIS A 59 -2.54 9.34 -4.08
C HIS A 59 -1.06 9.03 -4.00
N ILE A 60 -0.46 8.64 -5.12
CA ILE A 60 0.95 8.27 -5.19
C ILE A 60 1.82 9.49 -4.86
N ALA A 61 1.50 10.65 -5.41
CA ALA A 61 2.25 11.88 -5.16
C ALA A 61 2.17 12.30 -3.69
N ALA A 62 0.98 12.18 -3.09
CA ALA A 62 0.77 12.58 -1.69
C ALA A 62 1.44 11.61 -0.71
N MET A 63 1.70 10.39 -1.11
CA MET A 63 2.21 9.34 -0.23
C MET A 63 3.71 9.17 -0.25
N ASP A 64 4.42 9.88 -1.11
CA ASP A 64 5.85 9.64 -1.26
C ASP A 64 6.61 9.85 0.06
N GLY A 65 7.67 9.09 0.24
CA GLY A 65 8.45 9.09 1.47
C GLY A 65 9.79 8.40 1.30
N LYS A 66 10.35 7.95 2.42
CA LYS A 66 11.66 7.29 2.49
C LYS A 66 11.56 5.79 2.68
N ILE A 67 10.46 5.34 3.26
CA ILE A 67 10.21 3.92 3.54
C ILE A 67 8.75 3.66 3.19
N GLY A 68 8.49 2.50 2.61
CA GLY A 68 7.12 2.13 2.33
C GLY A 68 6.92 0.62 2.32
N ILE A 69 5.69 0.22 2.63
CA ILE A 69 5.25 -1.17 2.56
C ILE A 69 3.92 -1.18 1.81
N GLY A 70 3.81 -2.10 0.88
CA GLY A 70 2.57 -2.30 0.15
C GLY A 70 2.18 -3.76 0.10
N HIS A 71 0.90 -4.02 -0.16
CA HIS A 71 0.43 -5.38 -0.34
C HIS A 71 -0.74 -5.46 -1.30
N VAL A 72 -0.92 -6.63 -1.88
CA VAL A 72 -2.13 -7.00 -2.60
C VAL A 72 -2.79 -8.16 -1.86
N LEU A 73 -4.10 -8.13 -1.77
CA LEU A 73 -4.89 -9.09 -1.02
C LEU A 73 -5.70 -9.98 -1.95
N TYR A 74 -5.56 -11.28 -1.74
CA TYR A 74 -6.38 -12.30 -2.37
C TYR A 74 -7.14 -12.98 -1.24
N THR A 75 -8.46 -12.88 -1.24
CA THR A 75 -9.24 -13.38 -0.12
C THR A 75 -10.22 -14.46 -0.52
N GLY A 76 -10.57 -15.26 0.47
CA GLY A 76 -11.82 -15.97 0.46
C GLY A 76 -12.97 -15.05 0.88
N ALA A 77 -14.18 -15.57 0.88
CA ALA A 77 -15.40 -14.79 1.05
C ALA A 77 -15.50 -14.02 2.36
N ASP A 78 -14.77 -14.44 3.39
CA ASP A 78 -15.00 -13.96 4.75
C ASP A 78 -14.10 -12.79 5.17
N ALA A 79 -13.15 -12.40 4.33
CA ALA A 79 -12.16 -11.38 4.69
C ALA A 79 -12.33 -10.08 3.90
N ARG A 80 -13.56 -9.80 3.47
CA ARG A 80 -13.84 -8.63 2.66
C ARG A 80 -14.07 -7.40 3.51
N GLY A 81 -13.69 -6.25 2.96
CA GLY A 81 -13.87 -4.97 3.57
C GLY A 81 -12.56 -4.24 3.78
N VAL A 82 -12.61 -2.92 3.67
CA VAL A 82 -11.43 -2.08 3.75
C VAL A 82 -10.72 -2.18 5.11
N ASP A 83 -11.48 -2.48 6.17
CA ASP A 83 -10.92 -2.60 7.52
C ASP A 83 -9.99 -3.80 7.68
N ASN A 84 -10.13 -4.79 6.81
CA ASN A 84 -9.28 -5.98 6.82
C ASN A 84 -8.07 -5.86 5.90
N LEU A 85 -7.95 -4.74 5.19
CA LEU A 85 -6.82 -4.51 4.30
C LEU A 85 -5.59 -4.03 5.07
N GLN A 86 -4.46 -4.56 4.69
CA GLN A 86 -3.18 -4.05 5.14
C GLN A 86 -2.74 -2.90 4.22
N PRO A 87 -1.85 -2.05 4.64
CA PRO A 87 -1.18 -2.04 5.94
C PRO A 87 -2.05 -1.43 7.03
N LEU A 88 -1.83 -1.86 8.26
CA LEU A 88 -2.49 -1.33 9.45
C LEU A 88 -1.58 -0.33 10.16
N TYR A 89 -2.19 0.64 10.83
CA TYR A 89 -1.45 1.60 11.64
C TYR A 89 -1.27 1.08 13.06
N PHE A 90 -0.10 1.38 13.61
CA PHE A 90 0.16 1.26 15.02
C PHE A 90 0.92 2.49 15.49
N HIS A 91 0.53 3.02 16.65
CA HIS A 91 1.26 4.08 17.32
C HIS A 91 1.99 3.48 18.50
N PHE A 92 3.31 3.65 18.51
CA PHE A 92 4.14 3.23 19.64
C PHE A 92 4.68 4.46 20.34
N HIS A 93 4.54 4.47 21.67
CA HIS A 93 5.18 5.46 22.51
C HIS A 93 6.39 4.78 23.15
N LEU A 94 7.54 5.19 22.71
CA LEU A 94 8.79 4.70 23.26
C LEU A 94 9.29 5.59 24.39
#